data_b950583747cd4efe3ce76ca844643fe5
#
_entry.id   b950583747cd4efe3ce76ca844643fe5
#
_cell.length_a   1.000
_cell.length_b   1.000
_cell.length_c   1.000
_cell.angle_alpha   90.00
_cell.angle_beta   90.00
_cell.angle_gamma   90.00
#
_symmetry.space_group_name_H-M   'P 1'
#
loop_
_entity.id
_entity.type
_entity.pdbx_description
1 polymer ?
#
loop_
_entity_poly.entity_id
_entity_poly.type
_entity_poly.pdbx_seq_one_letter_code
_entity_poly.pdbx_strand_id
1 'polypeptide(L)'
;MVGVADPAAAPRIAEVLRLLGTERAFVVHGEGLDELPLDGTGVLYDVSPDEVARREIDAQALGLSRASTSALAGGDPATNASLLEAVLRGESGARRDVVVLNAGAALLAAGRTETLESGIELAALTIDAGLASELLGRLRAEKRRADAAVAAAPQPQGASA
;
A
#
# COMPACT_ATOMS: atom_id res chain seq x y z
N MET A 1 0.76 -2.37 -7.81
CA MET A 1 1.32 -3.32 -6.83
C MET A 1 0.20 -4.18 -6.26
N VAL A 2 0.42 -5.47 -6.08
CA VAL A 2 -0.54 -6.45 -5.53
C VAL A 2 0.15 -7.20 -4.39
N GLY A 3 -0.44 -7.18 -3.22
CA GLY A 3 0.03 -7.92 -2.06
C GLY A 3 -0.63 -9.30 -1.96
N VAL A 4 0.11 -10.31 -1.56
CA VAL A 4 -0.36 -11.71 -1.48
C VAL A 4 0.17 -12.38 -0.22
N ALA A 5 -0.72 -12.74 0.70
CA ALA A 5 -0.34 -13.39 1.96
C ALA A 5 0.12 -14.85 1.76
N ASP A 6 -0.44 -15.56 0.78
CA ASP A 6 -0.02 -16.94 0.46
C ASP A 6 1.17 -16.94 -0.53
N PRO A 7 2.38 -17.37 -0.12
CA PRO A 7 3.56 -17.39 -0.98
C PRO A 7 3.38 -18.28 -2.22
N ALA A 8 2.53 -19.31 -2.17
CA ALA A 8 2.26 -20.19 -3.30
C ALA A 8 1.37 -19.54 -4.37
N ALA A 9 0.60 -18.52 -4.02
CA ALA A 9 -0.26 -17.78 -4.94
C ALA A 9 0.50 -16.66 -5.67
N ALA A 10 1.52 -16.05 -5.06
CA ALA A 10 2.23 -14.90 -5.60
C ALA A 10 2.81 -15.12 -7.02
N PRO A 11 3.57 -16.19 -7.33
CA PRO A 11 4.11 -16.39 -8.67
C PRO A 11 3.00 -16.64 -9.71
N ARG A 12 1.88 -17.26 -9.31
CA ARG A 12 0.75 -17.49 -10.22
C ARG A 12 0.04 -16.19 -10.57
N ILE A 13 -0.16 -15.30 -9.59
CA ILE A 13 -0.75 -13.98 -9.81
C ILE A 13 0.16 -13.14 -10.70
N ALA A 14 1.46 -13.17 -10.47
CA ALA A 14 2.43 -12.48 -11.31
C ALA A 14 2.37 -12.94 -12.78
N GLU A 15 2.30 -14.24 -13.01
CA GLU A 15 2.18 -14.80 -14.36
C GLU A 15 0.83 -14.45 -15.03
N VAL A 16 -0.26 -14.45 -14.27
CA VAL A 16 -1.57 -14.01 -14.78
C VAL A 16 -1.51 -12.54 -15.22
N LEU A 17 -0.91 -11.65 -14.43
CA LEU A 17 -0.73 -10.24 -14.78
C LEU A 17 0.09 -10.08 -16.07
N ARG A 18 1.18 -10.86 -16.21
CA ARG A 18 1.98 -10.86 -17.43
C ARG A 18 1.15 -11.29 -18.66
N LEU A 19 0.40 -12.40 -18.54
CA LEU A 19 -0.47 -12.91 -19.62
C LEU A 19 -1.61 -11.96 -20.00
N LEU A 20 -2.07 -11.14 -19.05
CA LEU A 20 -3.05 -10.08 -19.32
C LEU A 20 -2.45 -8.84 -19.99
N GLY A 21 -1.14 -8.86 -20.31
CA GLY A 21 -0.46 -7.75 -20.97
C GLY A 21 -0.22 -6.55 -20.08
N THR A 22 -0.07 -6.77 -18.75
CA THR A 22 0.25 -5.69 -17.83
C THR A 22 1.62 -5.08 -18.19
N GLU A 23 1.66 -3.78 -18.40
CA GLU A 23 2.88 -3.06 -18.77
C GLU A 23 3.94 -3.17 -17.69
N ARG A 24 3.56 -2.95 -16.42
CA ARG A 24 4.39 -3.20 -15.25
C ARG A 24 3.55 -3.43 -14.01
N ALA A 25 3.91 -4.44 -13.21
CA ALA A 25 3.33 -4.67 -11.89
C ALA A 25 4.35 -5.26 -10.93
N PHE A 26 4.17 -5.02 -9.63
CA PHE A 26 4.85 -5.74 -8.57
C PHE A 26 3.84 -6.60 -7.82
N VAL A 27 4.16 -7.89 -7.67
CA VAL A 27 3.45 -8.79 -6.75
C VAL A 27 4.37 -9.02 -5.56
N VAL A 28 3.91 -8.70 -4.36
CA VAL A 28 4.74 -8.72 -3.15
C VAL A 28 4.20 -9.66 -2.09
N HIS A 29 5.10 -10.21 -1.29
CA HIS A 29 4.82 -11.11 -0.19
C HIS A 29 5.95 -11.05 0.83
N GLY A 30 5.68 -11.24 2.12
CA GLY A 30 6.72 -11.40 3.13
C GLY A 30 6.16 -11.78 4.49
N GLU A 31 6.75 -12.82 5.12
CA GLU A 31 6.47 -13.25 6.49
C GLU A 31 4.96 -13.44 6.80
N GLY A 32 4.20 -13.95 5.82
CA GLY A 32 2.75 -14.13 5.95
C GLY A 32 1.92 -12.85 5.77
N LEU A 33 2.57 -11.74 5.43
CA LEU A 33 1.91 -10.49 5.06
C LEU A 33 1.69 -10.44 3.55
N ASP A 34 0.68 -9.71 3.14
CA ASP A 34 0.44 -9.30 1.76
C ASP A 34 1.18 -7.98 1.40
N GLU A 35 2.33 -7.75 2.04
CA GLU A 35 3.20 -6.57 1.89
C GLU A 35 4.67 -6.95 2.03
N LEU A 36 5.58 -6.03 1.66
CA LEU A 36 7.01 -6.15 2.00
C LEU A 36 7.19 -5.92 3.50
N PRO A 37 7.86 -6.84 4.22
CA PRO A 37 7.99 -6.80 5.67
C PRO A 37 9.18 -5.94 6.12
N LEU A 38 9.18 -5.54 7.39
CA LEU A 38 10.34 -4.94 8.06
C LEU A 38 11.21 -5.97 8.80
N ASP A 39 10.76 -7.20 8.93
CA ASP A 39 11.53 -8.31 9.50
C ASP A 39 11.52 -9.48 8.52
N GLY A 40 12.65 -10.18 8.43
CA GLY A 40 12.82 -11.24 7.44
C GLY A 40 13.01 -10.71 6.01
N THR A 41 12.82 -11.60 5.04
CA THR A 41 13.01 -11.32 3.63
C THR A 41 11.67 -11.17 2.92
N GLY A 42 11.44 -10.01 2.33
CA GLY A 42 10.34 -9.78 1.41
C GLY A 42 10.62 -10.40 0.04
N VAL A 43 9.60 -10.82 -0.66
CA VAL A 43 9.68 -11.29 -2.05
C VAL A 43 8.87 -10.34 -2.93
N LEU A 44 9.49 -9.92 -4.02
CA LEU A 44 8.89 -9.08 -5.04
C LEU A 44 9.03 -9.78 -6.41
N TYR A 45 7.92 -9.97 -7.09
CA TYR A 45 7.88 -10.37 -8.48
C TYR A 45 7.68 -9.13 -9.35
N ASP A 46 8.72 -8.75 -10.09
CA ASP A 46 8.68 -7.64 -11.05
C ASP A 46 8.14 -8.18 -12.38
N VAL A 47 6.92 -7.77 -12.70
CA VAL A 47 6.18 -8.23 -13.87
C VAL A 47 6.30 -7.21 -14.98
N SER A 48 6.75 -7.66 -16.15
CA SER A 48 6.73 -6.94 -17.42
C SER A 48 6.03 -7.79 -18.50
N PRO A 49 5.76 -7.25 -19.69
CA PRO A 49 5.21 -8.07 -20.79
C PRO A 49 6.11 -9.26 -21.15
N ASP A 50 7.43 -9.11 -21.01
CA ASP A 50 8.40 -10.10 -21.47
C ASP A 50 8.73 -11.15 -20.42
N GLU A 51 8.73 -10.77 -19.12
CA GLU A 51 9.18 -11.65 -18.06
C GLU A 51 8.53 -11.36 -16.69
N VAL A 52 8.67 -12.32 -15.79
CA VAL A 52 8.44 -12.20 -14.35
C VAL A 52 9.75 -12.44 -13.62
N ALA A 53 10.38 -11.39 -13.11
CA ALA A 53 11.63 -11.48 -12.36
C ALA A 53 11.35 -11.52 -10.85
N ARG A 54 11.82 -12.59 -10.15
CA ARG A 54 11.73 -12.70 -8.69
C ARG A 54 12.92 -12.00 -8.04
N ARG A 55 12.67 -11.13 -7.08
CA ARG A 55 13.66 -10.42 -6.28
C ARG A 55 13.42 -10.64 -4.79
N GLU A 56 14.48 -10.66 -4.01
CA GLU A 56 14.42 -10.63 -2.55
C GLU A 56 14.68 -9.21 -2.06
N ILE A 57 13.89 -8.75 -1.10
CA ILE A 57 13.97 -7.40 -0.54
C ILE A 57 14.29 -7.52 0.94
N ASP A 58 15.39 -6.91 1.34
CA ASP A 58 15.80 -6.74 2.74
C ASP A 58 15.61 -5.27 3.13
N ALA A 59 14.65 -4.99 3.99
CA ALA A 59 14.35 -3.64 4.44
C ALA A 59 15.53 -2.98 5.17
N GLN A 60 16.36 -3.75 5.88
CA GLN A 60 17.54 -3.24 6.56
C GLN A 60 18.62 -2.78 5.59
N ALA A 61 18.79 -3.47 4.48
CA ALA A 61 19.71 -3.05 3.41
C ALA A 61 19.27 -1.73 2.76
N LEU A 62 17.97 -1.39 2.85
CA LEU A 62 17.39 -0.12 2.39
C LEU A 62 17.38 0.97 3.47
N GLY A 63 18.05 0.75 4.61
CA GLY A 63 18.18 1.72 5.69
C GLY A 63 16.98 1.80 6.66
N LEU A 64 16.01 0.89 6.56
CA LEU A 64 14.85 0.84 7.45
C LEU A 64 15.15 -0.01 8.69
N SER A 65 14.52 0.35 9.82
CA SER A 65 14.71 -0.37 11.07
C SER A 65 13.93 -1.69 11.05
N ARG A 66 14.56 -2.75 11.61
CA ARG A 66 13.87 -4.02 11.83
C ARG A 66 12.72 -3.84 12.81
N ALA A 67 11.56 -4.39 12.48
CA ALA A 67 10.41 -4.42 13.37
C ALA A 67 9.55 -5.66 13.10
N SER A 68 9.14 -6.33 14.16
CA SER A 68 8.29 -7.51 14.05
C SER A 68 6.89 -7.15 13.54
N THR A 69 6.21 -8.12 12.91
CA THR A 69 4.81 -7.97 12.48
C THR A 69 3.88 -7.57 13.64
N SER A 70 4.17 -8.00 14.88
CA SER A 70 3.39 -7.61 16.05
C SER A 70 3.47 -6.11 16.36
N ALA A 71 4.58 -5.42 15.99
CA ALA A 71 4.71 -3.97 16.14
C ALA A 71 3.78 -3.19 15.18
N LEU A 72 3.30 -3.85 14.13
CA LEU A 72 2.39 -3.29 13.15
C LEU A 72 0.92 -3.55 13.49
N ALA A 73 0.65 -4.34 14.53
CA ALA A 73 -0.71 -4.74 14.89
C ALA A 73 -1.61 -3.51 15.09
N GLY A 74 -2.79 -3.57 14.51
CA GLY A 74 -3.84 -2.59 14.68
C GLY A 74 -4.76 -2.92 15.86
N GLY A 75 -5.95 -2.33 15.84
CA GLY A 75 -7.00 -2.52 16.82
C GLY A 75 -8.39 -2.41 16.19
N ASP A 76 -9.33 -1.83 16.91
CA ASP A 76 -10.63 -1.49 16.37
C ASP A 76 -10.55 -0.39 15.28
N PRO A 77 -11.62 -0.11 14.54
CA PRO A 77 -11.61 0.89 13.47
C PRO A 77 -11.18 2.30 13.93
N ALA A 78 -11.52 2.72 15.14
CA ALA A 78 -11.17 4.03 15.67
C ALA A 78 -9.67 4.11 15.98
N THR A 79 -9.12 3.06 16.58
CA THR A 79 -7.68 2.89 16.82
C THR A 79 -6.92 2.90 15.50
N ASN A 80 -7.35 2.12 14.50
CA ASN A 80 -6.68 2.06 13.19
C ASN A 80 -6.73 3.41 12.46
N ALA A 81 -7.83 4.14 12.55
CA ALA A 81 -7.91 5.49 12.00
C ALA A 81 -6.89 6.44 12.65
N SER A 82 -6.75 6.38 13.97
CA SER A 82 -5.77 7.19 14.71
C SER A 82 -4.33 6.84 14.34
N LEU A 83 -4.01 5.54 14.19
CA LEU A 83 -2.70 5.06 13.76
C LEU A 83 -2.38 5.51 12.32
N LEU A 84 -3.34 5.41 11.41
CA LEU A 84 -3.21 5.92 10.03
C LEU A 84 -2.88 7.42 10.04
N GLU A 85 -3.66 8.22 10.78
CA GLU A 85 -3.45 9.66 10.86
C GLU A 85 -2.09 10.02 11.46
N ALA A 86 -1.61 9.26 12.45
CA ALA A 86 -0.29 9.45 13.05
C ALA A 86 0.81 9.28 11.98
N VAL A 87 0.76 8.19 11.19
CA VAL A 87 1.68 7.96 10.06
C VAL A 87 1.62 9.11 9.06
N LEU A 88 0.41 9.52 8.65
CA LEU A 88 0.25 10.60 7.65
C LEU A 88 0.68 11.98 8.16
N ARG A 89 0.77 12.19 9.49
CA ARG A 89 1.37 13.38 10.12
C ARG A 89 2.89 13.29 10.26
N GLY A 90 3.52 12.20 9.81
CA GLY A 90 4.95 12.00 9.85
C GLY A 90 5.49 11.38 11.14
N GLU A 91 4.63 10.79 12.02
CA GLU A 91 5.09 10.11 13.22
C GLU A 91 6.04 8.97 12.85
N SER A 92 7.24 8.98 13.45
CA SER A 92 8.28 8.00 13.19
C SER A 92 7.98 6.65 13.84
N GLY A 93 8.55 5.57 13.28
CA GLY A 93 8.47 4.23 13.83
C GLY A 93 8.04 3.19 12.80
N ALA A 94 7.90 1.95 13.24
CA ALA A 94 7.69 0.79 12.38
C ALA A 94 6.49 0.94 11.43
N ARG A 95 5.38 1.55 11.87
CA ARG A 95 4.21 1.78 11.01
C ARG A 95 4.50 2.73 9.85
N ARG A 96 5.28 3.79 10.10
CA ARG A 96 5.73 4.68 9.04
C ARG A 96 6.71 3.96 8.11
N ASP A 97 7.65 3.21 8.65
CA ASP A 97 8.69 2.51 7.89
C ASP A 97 8.07 1.49 6.92
N VAL A 98 7.10 0.67 7.36
CA VAL A 98 6.43 -0.28 6.47
C VAL A 98 5.60 0.43 5.40
N VAL A 99 4.98 1.57 5.72
CA VAL A 99 4.23 2.38 4.74
C VAL A 99 5.15 2.96 3.69
N VAL A 100 6.28 3.56 4.07
CA VAL A 100 7.21 4.14 3.08
C VAL A 100 7.90 3.08 2.22
N LEU A 101 8.18 1.89 2.76
CA LEU A 101 8.71 0.76 2.02
C LEU A 101 7.75 0.33 0.89
N ASN A 102 6.51 0.07 1.26
CA ASN A 102 5.51 -0.42 0.30
C ASN A 102 5.02 0.68 -0.65
N ALA A 103 4.90 1.92 -0.19
CA ALA A 103 4.64 3.07 -1.06
C ALA A 103 5.79 3.30 -2.04
N GLY A 104 7.05 3.16 -1.61
CA GLY A 104 8.24 3.22 -2.46
C GLY A 104 8.21 2.18 -3.57
N ALA A 105 7.84 0.94 -3.24
CA ALA A 105 7.67 -0.12 -4.23
C ALA A 105 6.54 0.22 -5.23
N ALA A 106 5.44 0.80 -4.77
CA ALA A 106 4.34 1.23 -5.65
C ALA A 106 4.76 2.38 -6.58
N LEU A 107 5.55 3.34 -6.09
CA LEU A 107 6.10 4.44 -6.89
C LEU A 107 7.08 3.93 -7.96
N LEU A 108 7.93 2.96 -7.61
CA LEU A 108 8.82 2.30 -8.56
C LEU A 108 8.03 1.53 -9.64
N ALA A 109 7.01 0.77 -9.26
CA ALA A 109 6.13 0.07 -10.20
C ALA A 109 5.42 1.03 -11.16
N ALA A 110 5.04 2.21 -10.67
CA ALA A 110 4.40 3.27 -11.46
C ALA A 110 5.40 4.10 -12.30
N GLY A 111 6.69 3.75 -12.32
CA GLY A 111 7.72 4.47 -13.06
C GLY A 111 7.98 5.90 -12.56
N ARG A 112 7.63 6.19 -11.30
CA ARG A 112 7.84 7.51 -10.69
C ARG A 112 9.25 7.67 -10.12
N THR A 113 9.94 6.57 -9.91
CA THR A 113 11.33 6.50 -9.43
C THR A 113 12.06 5.39 -10.17
N GLU A 114 13.38 5.43 -10.16
CA GLU A 114 14.23 4.46 -10.87
C GLU A 114 14.66 3.29 -9.97
N THR A 115 14.70 3.52 -8.65
CA THR A 115 15.10 2.51 -7.66
C THR A 115 14.12 2.46 -6.50
N LEU A 116 14.18 1.39 -5.70
CA LEU A 116 13.34 1.24 -4.51
C LEU A 116 13.74 2.26 -3.43
N GLU A 117 15.04 2.53 -3.30
CA GLU A 117 15.58 3.53 -2.37
C GLU A 117 15.00 4.93 -2.67
N SER A 118 15.07 5.36 -3.93
CA SER A 118 14.50 6.66 -4.34
C SER A 118 12.96 6.69 -4.19
N GLY A 119 12.31 5.54 -4.32
CA GLY A 119 10.88 5.38 -4.05
C GLY A 119 10.54 5.57 -2.57
N ILE A 120 11.32 4.97 -1.67
CA ILE A 120 11.18 5.12 -0.21
C ILE A 120 11.40 6.57 0.20
N GLU A 121 12.45 7.21 -0.33
CA GLU A 121 12.74 8.61 -0.07
C GLU A 121 11.58 9.53 -0.52
N LEU A 122 11.08 9.34 -1.73
CA LEU A 122 9.95 10.12 -2.26
C LEU A 122 8.68 9.91 -1.42
N ALA A 123 8.39 8.68 -0.99
CA ALA A 123 7.26 8.39 -0.12
C ALA A 123 7.41 9.10 1.24
N ALA A 124 8.60 9.06 1.84
CA ALA A 124 8.89 9.75 3.10
C ALA A 124 8.71 11.26 2.96
N LEU A 125 9.31 11.89 1.94
CA LEU A 125 9.18 13.32 1.65
C LEU A 125 7.71 13.73 1.42
N THR A 126 6.91 12.89 0.75
CA THR A 126 5.48 13.14 0.50
C THR A 126 4.67 13.19 1.80
N ILE A 127 4.97 12.29 2.76
CA ILE A 127 4.36 12.30 4.09
C ILE A 127 4.80 13.55 4.86
N ASP A 128 6.10 13.84 4.90
CA ASP A 128 6.68 14.94 5.67
C ASP A 128 6.24 16.32 5.16
N ALA A 129 5.96 16.43 3.86
CA ALA A 129 5.35 17.61 3.26
C ALA A 129 3.85 17.77 3.54
N GLY A 130 3.21 16.79 4.23
CA GLY A 130 1.79 16.82 4.58
C GLY A 130 0.84 16.50 3.42
N LEU A 131 1.35 16.16 2.23
CA LEU A 131 0.52 15.93 1.03
C LEU A 131 -0.43 14.73 1.18
N ALA A 132 0.01 13.70 1.89
CA ALA A 132 -0.82 12.53 2.18
C ALA A 132 -1.97 12.87 3.14
N SER A 133 -1.71 13.70 4.17
CA SER A 133 -2.74 14.22 5.09
C SER A 133 -3.75 15.11 4.38
N GLU A 134 -3.29 15.96 3.46
CA GLU A 134 -4.17 16.81 2.63
C GLU A 134 -5.09 15.95 1.76
N LEU A 135 -4.56 14.90 1.11
CA LEU A 135 -5.36 13.96 0.33
C LEU A 135 -6.44 13.29 1.17
N LEU A 136 -6.11 12.82 2.40
CA LEU A 136 -7.10 12.25 3.32
C LEU A 136 -8.21 13.27 3.64
N GLY A 137 -7.87 14.53 3.85
CA GLY A 137 -8.83 15.61 4.07
C GLY A 137 -9.80 15.78 2.89
N ARG A 138 -9.28 15.73 1.66
CA ARG A 138 -10.08 15.79 0.42
C ARG A 138 -11.00 14.58 0.29
N LEU A 139 -10.50 13.36 0.51
CA LEU A 139 -11.33 12.14 0.47
C LEU A 139 -12.47 12.19 1.48
N ARG A 140 -12.22 12.67 2.70
CA ARG A 140 -13.26 12.88 3.72
C ARG A 140 -14.32 13.91 3.30
N ALA A 141 -13.90 14.98 2.62
CA ALA A 141 -14.83 15.97 2.09
C ALA A 141 -15.73 15.37 1.00
N GLU A 142 -15.16 14.59 0.08
CA GLU A 142 -15.93 13.91 -0.97
C GLU A 142 -16.91 12.88 -0.39
N LYS A 143 -16.47 12.09 0.61
CA LYS A 143 -17.38 11.17 1.29
C LYS A 143 -18.58 11.89 1.89
N ARG A 144 -18.36 13.00 2.61
CA ARG A 144 -19.48 13.79 3.19
C ARG A 144 -20.45 14.30 2.11
N ARG A 145 -19.93 14.73 0.95
CA ARG A 145 -20.77 15.16 -0.19
C ARG A 145 -21.58 14.01 -0.75
N ALA A 146 -20.98 12.84 -0.92
CA ALA A 146 -21.66 11.64 -1.40
C ALA A 146 -22.76 11.20 -0.42
N ASP A 147 -22.47 11.16 0.88
CA ASP A 147 -23.44 10.80 1.92
C ASP A 147 -24.63 11.77 1.93
N ALA A 148 -24.40 13.07 1.80
CA ALA A 148 -25.44 14.09 1.72
C ALA A 148 -26.31 13.93 0.46
N ALA A 149 -25.70 13.61 -0.68
CA ALA A 149 -26.43 13.36 -1.93
C ALA A 149 -27.33 12.11 -1.84
N VAL A 150 -26.83 11.03 -1.23
CA VAL A 150 -27.63 9.82 -0.97
C VAL A 150 -28.79 10.11 -0.03
N ALA A 151 -28.56 10.87 1.04
CA ALA A 151 -29.62 11.24 2.00
C ALA A 151 -30.70 12.14 1.37
N ALA A 152 -30.33 12.96 0.37
CA ALA A 152 -31.25 13.85 -0.33
C ALA A 152 -32.01 13.17 -1.50
N ALA A 153 -31.61 11.95 -1.88
CA ALA A 153 -32.24 11.24 -2.98
C ALA A 153 -33.69 10.85 -2.61
N PRO A 154 -34.70 11.04 -3.52
CA PRO A 154 -36.06 10.63 -3.26
C PRO A 154 -36.11 9.11 -3.02
N GLN A 155 -36.72 8.70 -1.91
CA GLN A 155 -36.97 7.28 -1.67
C GLN A 155 -37.94 6.75 -2.75
N PRO A 156 -37.66 5.55 -3.33
CA PRO A 156 -38.60 4.94 -4.23
C PRO A 156 -39.96 4.78 -3.48
N GLN A 157 -41.01 5.44 -3.97
CA GLN A 157 -42.33 5.25 -3.46
C GLN A 157 -42.67 3.78 -3.62
N GLY A 158 -42.94 3.10 -2.51
CA GLY A 158 -43.32 1.69 -2.51
C GLY A 158 -44.47 1.47 -3.49
N ALA A 159 -44.28 0.55 -4.45
CA ALA A 159 -45.36 0.04 -5.26
C ALA A 159 -46.30 -0.65 -4.32
N SER A 160 -47.41 0.01 -3.99
CA SER A 160 -48.56 -0.62 -3.33
C SER A 160 -49.14 -1.63 -4.32
N ALA A 161 -49.01 -2.90 -3.98
CA ALA A 161 -49.70 -3.99 -4.66
C ALA A 161 -51.12 -4.10 -4.15
#